data_be9d84a601f1776a26cb70e26b951366
#
_entry.id   be9d84a601f1776a26cb70e26b951366
#
_cell.length_a   1.000
_cell.length_b   1.000
_cell.length_c   1.000
_cell.angle_alpha   90.00
_cell.angle_beta   90.00
_cell.angle_gamma   90.00
#
_symmetry.space_group_name_H-M   'P 1'
#
loop_
_entity.id
_entity.type
_entity.pdbx_description
1 polymer ?
#
loop_
_entity_poly.entity_id
_entity_poly.type
_entity_poly.pdbx_seq_one_letter_code
_entity_poly.pdbx_strand_id
1 'polypeptide(L)'
;MCRLLGYSSQTPTTFGEVIGDNFKQFVKLADDHCDGWGIAASGETARAYKEPLAATKSATFKDQLASHKSKAALLHLRWATPGMAINEVNTHPFTYQDISFIHNGSISPFDCLDPLIDKELLKLIQGSTDSERYFLYLLTQIQKHGFLDGIKAGLTYIKNNCAFSSINMLITNKDYLVASCIYNQDKIPERFKDSPDYYHLKYTKQDGQVVVASSGWDQAGWEEIPNGSAIAVDKKTTALSFFTL
;
A
#
# COMPACT_ATOMS: atom_id res chain seq x y z
N MET A 1 -8.92 1.56 -9.44
CA MET A 1 -7.97 0.90 -8.53
C MET A 1 -6.62 1.57 -8.61
N CYS A 2 -5.72 1.37 -7.65
CA CYS A 2 -4.72 2.30 -7.20
C CYS A 2 -3.29 1.96 -7.68
N ARG A 3 -2.30 2.80 -7.34
CA ARG A 3 -0.87 2.51 -7.47
C ARG A 3 -0.20 2.63 -6.12
N LEU A 4 0.63 1.66 -5.82
CA LEU A 4 1.36 1.52 -4.57
C LEU A 4 2.84 1.77 -4.82
N LEU A 5 3.47 2.50 -3.93
CA LEU A 5 4.91 2.68 -3.89
C LEU A 5 5.35 2.75 -2.42
N GLY A 6 6.39 2.05 -2.07
CA GLY A 6 6.97 2.09 -0.73
C GLY A 6 8.46 1.84 -0.77
N TYR A 7 9.17 2.38 0.21
CA TYR A 7 10.58 2.08 0.39
C TYR A 7 10.94 1.85 1.85
N SER A 8 12.03 1.13 2.06
CA SER A 8 12.78 1.02 3.30
C SER A 8 14.24 1.34 3.03
N SER A 9 14.87 2.16 3.86
CA SER A 9 16.26 2.60 3.74
C SER A 9 16.96 2.63 5.09
N GLN A 10 18.25 2.34 5.11
CA GLN A 10 19.08 2.44 6.33
C GLN A 10 19.26 3.89 6.79
N THR A 11 19.17 4.86 5.88
CA THR A 11 19.27 6.29 6.17
C THR A 11 17.99 7.03 5.76
N PRO A 12 17.63 8.14 6.44
CA PRO A 12 16.49 8.93 6.02
C PRO A 12 16.65 9.45 4.59
N THR A 13 15.63 9.24 3.75
CA THR A 13 15.62 9.58 2.32
C THR A 13 14.21 9.99 1.88
N THR A 14 14.06 10.40 0.62
CA THR A 14 12.80 10.71 -0.04
C THR A 14 12.57 9.78 -1.23
N PHE A 15 11.33 9.71 -1.76
CA PHE A 15 11.03 8.93 -2.96
C PHE A 15 11.87 9.34 -4.17
N GLY A 16 12.11 10.64 -4.35
CA GLY A 16 12.93 11.13 -5.45
C GLY A 16 14.39 10.74 -5.33
N GLU A 17 14.95 10.74 -4.11
CA GLU A 17 16.34 10.30 -3.85
C GLU A 17 16.50 8.78 -4.06
N VAL A 18 15.52 7.97 -3.64
CA VAL A 18 15.59 6.50 -3.72
C VAL A 18 15.39 5.97 -5.13
N ILE A 19 14.51 6.58 -5.92
CA ILE A 19 14.11 6.09 -7.25
C ILE A 19 14.83 6.85 -8.37
N GLY A 20 15.29 8.07 -8.10
CA GLY A 20 15.94 8.93 -9.09
C GLY A 20 14.95 9.42 -10.17
N ASP A 21 15.46 9.58 -11.39
CA ASP A 21 14.69 10.18 -12.50
C ASP A 21 13.43 9.40 -12.88
N ASN A 22 13.40 8.10 -12.68
CA ASN A 22 12.24 7.26 -12.97
C ASN A 22 11.04 7.55 -12.06
N PHE A 23 11.24 8.23 -10.91
CA PHE A 23 10.13 8.63 -10.04
C PHE A 23 9.08 9.50 -10.76
N LYS A 24 9.50 10.33 -11.71
CA LYS A 24 8.59 11.14 -12.53
C LYS A 24 7.61 10.29 -13.33
N GLN A 25 8.03 9.09 -13.77
CA GLN A 25 7.16 8.16 -14.50
C GLN A 25 6.09 7.56 -13.57
N PHE A 26 6.44 7.20 -12.32
CA PHE A 26 5.45 6.78 -11.33
C PHE A 26 4.43 7.89 -11.05
N VAL A 27 4.89 9.14 -10.84
CA VAL A 27 4.00 10.28 -10.60
C VAL A 27 3.04 10.53 -11.76
N LYS A 28 3.47 10.30 -13.01
CA LYS A 28 2.62 10.43 -14.19
C LYS A 28 1.42 9.46 -14.17
N LEU A 29 1.51 8.32 -13.49
CA LEU A 29 0.37 7.42 -13.31
C LEU A 29 -0.82 8.08 -12.59
N ALA A 30 -0.61 9.22 -11.90
CA ALA A 30 -1.68 10.01 -11.31
C ALA A 30 -2.61 10.65 -12.34
N ASP A 31 -2.27 10.68 -13.62
CA ASP A 31 -3.16 11.14 -14.69
C ASP A 31 -4.33 10.15 -14.88
N ASP A 32 -4.08 8.85 -14.70
CA ASP A 32 -5.08 7.80 -14.71
C ASP A 32 -5.66 7.50 -13.32
N HIS A 33 -4.88 7.70 -12.26
CA HIS A 33 -5.23 7.45 -10.86
C HIS A 33 -5.46 8.79 -10.16
N CYS A 34 -6.50 9.52 -10.60
CA CYS A 34 -6.67 10.95 -10.34
C CYS A 34 -7.61 11.30 -9.18
N ASP A 35 -8.13 10.30 -8.44
CA ASP A 35 -9.16 10.49 -7.41
C ASP A 35 -8.59 10.70 -6.00
N GLY A 36 -7.28 10.81 -5.89
CA GLY A 36 -6.59 11.09 -4.64
C GLY A 36 -5.14 10.63 -4.66
N TRP A 37 -4.38 11.19 -3.73
CA TRP A 37 -3.04 10.73 -3.41
C TRP A 37 -2.79 10.86 -1.92
N GLY A 38 -1.79 10.17 -1.42
CA GLY A 38 -1.35 10.36 -0.07
C GLY A 38 -0.04 9.66 0.23
N ILE A 39 0.65 10.19 1.22
CA ILE A 39 1.97 9.76 1.68
C ILE A 39 1.93 9.49 3.17
N ALA A 40 2.66 8.48 3.64
CA ALA A 40 2.95 8.28 5.05
C ALA A 40 4.42 8.00 5.24
N ALA A 41 5.03 8.70 6.19
CA ALA A 41 6.40 8.44 6.66
C ALA A 41 6.37 7.68 7.98
N SER A 42 7.23 6.67 8.11
CA SER A 42 7.37 5.90 9.34
C SER A 42 8.20 6.66 10.40
N GLY A 43 7.85 6.45 11.66
CA GLY A 43 8.51 7.04 12.82
C GLY A 43 8.00 6.38 14.10
N GLU A 44 8.16 7.00 15.26
CA GLU A 44 7.52 6.56 16.52
C GLU A 44 5.99 6.63 16.41
N THR A 45 5.49 7.60 15.62
CA THR A 45 4.10 7.69 15.19
C THR A 45 4.11 7.91 13.67
N ALA A 46 3.20 7.25 12.96
CA ALA A 46 3.04 7.42 11.53
C ALA A 46 2.57 8.86 11.22
N ARG A 47 3.27 9.53 10.29
CA ARG A 47 2.89 10.85 9.78
C ARG A 47 2.32 10.69 8.39
N ALA A 48 1.06 11.02 8.22
CA ALA A 48 0.38 10.92 6.93
C ALA A 48 -0.15 12.27 6.46
N TYR A 49 -0.12 12.45 5.15
CA TYR A 49 -0.79 13.53 4.45
C TYR A 49 -1.52 12.97 3.23
N LYS A 50 -2.72 13.43 2.95
CA LYS A 50 -3.52 12.96 1.82
C LYS A 50 -4.47 14.03 1.29
N GLU A 51 -4.71 13.98 -0.01
CA GLU A 51 -5.62 14.87 -0.71
C GLU A 51 -6.51 14.08 -1.68
N PRO A 52 -7.81 14.39 -1.77
CA PRO A 52 -8.74 13.74 -2.69
C PRO A 52 -8.69 14.38 -4.10
N LEU A 53 -7.49 14.50 -4.66
CA LEU A 53 -7.25 15.01 -6.03
C LEU A 53 -5.99 14.37 -6.62
N ALA A 54 -5.80 14.48 -7.93
CA ALA A 54 -4.63 13.92 -8.60
C ALA A 54 -3.32 14.54 -8.08
N ALA A 55 -2.30 13.71 -7.85
CA ALA A 55 -0.98 14.18 -7.41
C ALA A 55 -0.36 15.20 -8.38
N THR A 56 -0.61 15.03 -9.70
CA THR A 56 -0.14 15.96 -10.73
C THR A 56 -0.83 17.34 -10.70
N LYS A 57 -1.98 17.45 -10.01
CA LYS A 57 -2.73 18.68 -9.83
C LYS A 57 -2.57 19.31 -8.44
N SER A 58 -1.93 18.61 -7.53
CA SER A 58 -1.73 19.05 -6.15
C SER A 58 -0.63 20.11 -6.06
N ALA A 59 -0.95 21.27 -5.48
CA ALA A 59 0.02 22.33 -5.23
C ALA A 59 1.02 21.96 -4.12
N THR A 60 0.62 21.07 -3.19
CA THR A 60 1.41 20.67 -2.02
C THR A 60 2.24 19.40 -2.25
N PHE A 61 2.01 18.64 -3.33
CA PHE A 61 2.61 17.33 -3.55
C PHE A 61 4.13 17.32 -3.37
N LYS A 62 4.84 18.27 -3.99
CA LYS A 62 6.30 18.35 -3.92
C LYS A 62 6.79 18.64 -2.49
N ASP A 63 6.11 19.54 -1.79
CA ASP A 63 6.48 19.93 -0.44
C ASP A 63 6.23 18.79 0.54
N GLN A 64 5.13 18.06 0.36
CA GLN A 64 4.82 16.88 1.17
C GLN A 64 5.82 15.75 0.94
N LEU A 65 6.24 15.49 -0.30
CA LEU A 65 7.30 14.52 -0.58
C LEU A 65 8.61 14.88 0.13
N ALA A 66 9.00 16.16 0.13
CA ALA A 66 10.22 16.63 0.79
C ALA A 66 10.12 16.56 2.32
N SER A 67 8.95 16.94 2.89
CA SER A 67 8.73 16.95 4.34
C SER A 67 8.62 15.56 4.96
N HIS A 68 8.30 14.53 4.16
CA HIS A 68 8.17 13.14 4.60
C HIS A 68 9.48 12.35 4.45
N LYS A 69 10.63 13.02 4.51
CA LYS A 69 11.95 12.35 4.55
C LYS A 69 12.03 11.44 5.77
N SER A 70 12.30 10.14 5.53
CA SER A 70 12.29 9.12 6.57
C SER A 70 13.06 7.86 6.15
N LYS A 71 13.20 6.88 7.06
CA LYS A 71 13.78 5.57 6.73
C LYS A 71 12.80 4.64 6.02
N ALA A 72 11.51 4.90 6.07
CA ALA A 72 10.53 4.21 5.26
C ALA A 72 9.31 5.11 5.03
N ALA A 73 8.76 5.07 3.83
CA ALA A 73 7.54 5.77 3.49
C ALA A 73 6.69 4.96 2.50
N LEU A 74 5.38 5.25 2.51
CA LEU A 74 4.40 4.75 1.57
C LEU A 74 3.81 5.90 0.77
N LEU A 75 3.62 5.72 -0.53
CA LEU A 75 2.95 6.66 -1.43
C LEU A 75 1.86 5.93 -2.20
N HIS A 76 0.69 6.53 -2.26
CA HIS A 76 -0.50 5.97 -2.89
C HIS A 76 -1.08 6.92 -3.92
N LEU A 77 -1.41 6.41 -5.10
CA LEU A 77 -2.20 7.11 -6.12
C LEU A 77 -3.54 6.39 -6.26
N ARG A 78 -4.64 7.12 -6.05
CA ARG A 78 -5.98 6.56 -5.96
C ARG A 78 -6.74 6.65 -7.28
N TRP A 79 -7.36 5.54 -7.65
CA TRP A 79 -8.50 5.50 -8.55
C TRP A 79 -9.67 4.84 -7.81
N ALA A 80 -10.69 5.63 -7.52
CA ALA A 80 -11.84 5.20 -6.74
C ALA A 80 -12.69 4.18 -7.51
N THR A 81 -13.26 3.22 -6.79
CA THR A 81 -14.29 2.35 -7.36
C THR A 81 -15.48 3.21 -7.78
N PRO A 82 -16.08 2.99 -8.96
CA PRO A 82 -17.24 3.76 -9.40
C PRO A 82 -18.34 3.82 -8.33
N GLY A 83 -18.86 5.02 -8.07
CA GLY A 83 -19.86 5.28 -7.02
C GLY A 83 -19.31 5.53 -5.63
N MET A 84 -18.01 5.35 -5.39
CA MET A 84 -17.39 5.62 -4.11
C MET A 84 -17.01 7.10 -3.98
N ALA A 85 -17.28 7.71 -2.82
CA ALA A 85 -16.98 9.12 -2.59
C ALA A 85 -15.48 9.43 -2.68
N ILE A 86 -15.16 10.52 -3.39
CA ILE A 86 -13.80 11.08 -3.49
C ILE A 86 -13.66 12.10 -2.37
N ASN A 87 -13.09 11.67 -1.25
CA ASN A 87 -12.86 12.47 -0.05
C ASN A 87 -11.61 11.97 0.69
N GLU A 88 -11.18 12.73 1.68
CA GLU A 88 -9.96 12.43 2.43
C GLU A 88 -10.08 11.14 3.25
N VAL A 89 -11.22 10.89 3.92
CA VAL A 89 -11.39 9.71 4.77
C VAL A 89 -11.33 8.39 3.98
N ASN A 90 -11.69 8.41 2.69
CA ASN A 90 -11.59 7.29 1.76
C ASN A 90 -10.25 7.22 1.02
N THR A 91 -9.34 8.15 1.27
CA THR A 91 -8.02 8.21 0.60
C THR A 91 -6.95 7.58 1.49
N HIS A 92 -6.10 6.74 0.90
CA HIS A 92 -4.93 6.18 1.59
C HIS A 92 -3.82 7.25 1.77
N PRO A 93 -2.88 7.02 2.73
CA PRO A 93 -2.76 5.89 3.63
C PRO A 93 -3.76 5.91 4.78
N PHE A 94 -4.08 4.73 5.30
CA PHE A 94 -4.68 4.58 6.63
C PHE A 94 -3.56 4.43 7.66
N THR A 95 -3.72 5.00 8.85
CA THR A 95 -2.69 4.98 9.89
C THR A 95 -3.27 4.66 11.27
N TYR A 96 -2.49 3.95 12.07
CA TYR A 96 -2.79 3.68 13.47
C TYR A 96 -1.47 3.53 14.25
N GLN A 97 -1.24 4.40 15.23
CA GLN A 97 0.02 4.46 15.98
C GLN A 97 1.23 4.65 15.04
N ASP A 98 2.16 3.71 15.00
CA ASP A 98 3.33 3.69 14.12
C ASP A 98 3.08 2.94 12.79
N ILE A 99 1.88 2.39 12.60
CA ILE A 99 1.53 1.58 11.44
C ILE A 99 0.89 2.44 10.35
N SER A 100 1.35 2.27 9.10
CA SER A 100 0.75 2.86 7.91
C SER A 100 0.44 1.78 6.89
N PHE A 101 -0.67 1.95 6.15
CA PHE A 101 -1.21 0.96 5.23
C PHE A 101 -1.73 1.59 3.95
N ILE A 102 -1.43 0.97 2.80
CA ILE A 102 -1.98 1.27 1.49
C ILE A 102 -2.39 -0.01 0.77
N HIS A 103 -3.47 0.04 0.00
CA HIS A 103 -4.08 -1.10 -0.67
C HIS A 103 -4.42 -0.78 -2.13
N ASN A 104 -4.24 -1.76 -3.02
CA ASN A 104 -4.73 -1.74 -4.39
C ASN A 104 -5.56 -2.98 -4.66
N GLY A 105 -6.87 -2.81 -4.77
CA GLY A 105 -7.82 -3.87 -5.04
C GLY A 105 -9.20 -3.57 -4.48
N SER A 106 -9.99 -4.62 -4.34
CA SER A 106 -11.30 -4.59 -3.68
C SER A 106 -11.61 -5.94 -3.04
N ILE A 107 -12.24 -5.88 -1.86
CA ILE A 107 -12.77 -7.02 -1.12
C ILE A 107 -14.29 -6.92 -1.13
N SER A 108 -15.00 -8.02 -1.37
CA SER A 108 -16.46 -8.03 -1.50
C SER A 108 -17.10 -9.17 -0.67
N PRO A 109 -18.23 -8.89 -0.02
CA PRO A 109 -18.82 -7.58 0.27
C PRO A 109 -17.84 -6.66 1.02
N PHE A 110 -18.00 -5.32 0.88
CA PHE A 110 -17.05 -4.36 1.43
C PHE A 110 -16.92 -4.38 2.95
N ASP A 111 -17.94 -4.92 3.65
CA ASP A 111 -18.08 -5.04 5.10
C ASP A 111 -17.89 -6.48 5.62
N CYS A 112 -17.47 -7.41 4.75
CA CYS A 112 -17.36 -8.84 5.12
C CYS A 112 -16.36 -9.09 6.27
N LEU A 113 -15.44 -8.17 6.51
CA LEU A 113 -14.46 -8.26 7.59
C LEU A 113 -14.95 -7.65 8.92
N ASP A 114 -16.03 -6.84 8.94
CA ASP A 114 -16.51 -6.14 10.11
C ASP A 114 -16.75 -7.07 11.33
N PRO A 115 -17.35 -8.27 11.18
CA PRO A 115 -17.54 -9.19 12.30
C PRO A 115 -16.25 -9.73 12.93
N LEU A 116 -15.11 -9.58 12.23
CA LEU A 116 -13.80 -10.10 12.63
C LEU A 116 -12.88 -9.02 13.19
N ILE A 117 -13.27 -7.76 13.09
CA ILE A 117 -12.52 -6.62 13.61
C ILE A 117 -12.80 -6.50 15.12
N ASP A 118 -11.74 -6.22 15.89
CA ASP A 118 -11.88 -5.89 17.30
C ASP A 118 -12.87 -4.73 17.49
N LYS A 119 -13.73 -4.82 18.53
CA LYS A 119 -14.81 -3.85 18.75
C LYS A 119 -14.31 -2.41 18.95
N GLU A 120 -13.14 -2.23 19.56
CA GLU A 120 -12.59 -0.89 19.76
C GLU A 120 -11.99 -0.35 18.46
N LEU A 121 -11.35 -1.21 17.64
CA LEU A 121 -10.88 -0.83 16.32
C LEU A 121 -12.04 -0.54 15.36
N LEU A 122 -13.13 -1.29 15.44
CA LEU A 122 -14.30 -1.07 14.59
C LEU A 122 -14.91 0.33 14.76
N LYS A 123 -14.81 0.93 15.96
CA LYS A 123 -15.24 2.31 16.23
C LYS A 123 -14.41 3.37 15.50
N LEU A 124 -13.25 3.01 14.98
CA LEU A 124 -12.35 3.94 14.27
C LEU A 124 -12.71 4.12 12.79
N ILE A 125 -13.66 3.36 12.26
CA ILE A 125 -14.14 3.52 10.88
C ILE A 125 -14.65 4.94 10.66
N GLN A 126 -14.07 5.64 9.69
CA GLN A 126 -14.45 6.99 9.29
C GLN A 126 -15.01 7.05 7.87
N GLY A 127 -14.51 6.16 7.00
CA GLY A 127 -14.88 6.10 5.60
C GLY A 127 -15.83 4.95 5.27
N SER A 128 -15.98 4.72 3.97
CA SER A 128 -16.86 3.68 3.43
C SER A 128 -16.12 2.65 2.58
N THR A 129 -14.77 2.56 2.71
CA THR A 129 -13.96 1.66 1.90
C THR A 129 -13.80 0.29 2.56
N ASP A 130 -13.73 -0.75 1.73
CA ASP A 130 -13.23 -2.08 2.10
C ASP A 130 -11.78 -2.02 2.60
N SER A 131 -10.99 -1.12 2.05
CA SER A 131 -9.57 -0.93 2.40
C SER A 131 -9.36 -0.50 3.85
N GLU A 132 -10.22 0.40 4.38
CA GLU A 132 -10.18 0.79 5.79
C GLU A 132 -10.51 -0.41 6.70
N ARG A 133 -11.53 -1.18 6.35
CA ARG A 133 -11.90 -2.41 7.07
C ARG A 133 -10.82 -3.48 6.99
N TYR A 134 -10.20 -3.63 5.85
CA TYR A 134 -9.04 -4.50 5.67
C TYR A 134 -7.89 -4.10 6.61
N PHE A 135 -7.57 -2.81 6.67
CA PHE A 135 -6.56 -2.30 7.60
C PHE A 135 -6.90 -2.62 9.06
N LEU A 136 -8.13 -2.30 9.51
CA LEU A 136 -8.56 -2.56 10.89
C LEU A 136 -8.61 -4.05 11.23
N TYR A 137 -8.96 -4.89 10.27
CA TYR A 137 -8.87 -6.34 10.42
C TYR A 137 -7.42 -6.81 10.58
N LEU A 138 -6.48 -6.30 9.77
CA LEU A 138 -5.07 -6.61 9.96
C LEU A 138 -4.56 -6.14 11.32
N LEU A 139 -4.96 -4.95 11.78
CA LEU A 139 -4.61 -4.50 13.14
C LEU A 139 -5.11 -5.46 14.22
N THR A 140 -6.31 -5.99 14.06
CA THR A 140 -6.86 -7.01 14.98
C THR A 140 -5.99 -8.27 15.00
N GLN A 141 -5.53 -8.74 13.85
CA GLN A 141 -4.64 -9.90 13.77
C GLN A 141 -3.24 -9.59 14.32
N ILE A 142 -2.72 -8.39 14.05
CA ILE A 142 -1.43 -7.92 14.57
C ILE A 142 -1.45 -7.84 16.11
N GLN A 143 -2.51 -7.35 16.71
CA GLN A 143 -2.66 -7.31 18.18
C GLN A 143 -2.66 -8.71 18.80
N LYS A 144 -3.17 -9.72 18.10
CA LYS A 144 -3.26 -11.11 18.58
C LYS A 144 -1.96 -11.89 18.41
N HIS A 145 -1.24 -11.67 17.32
CA HIS A 145 -0.17 -12.56 16.86
C HIS A 145 1.18 -11.87 16.68
N GLY A 146 1.27 -10.54 16.84
CA GLY A 146 2.43 -9.75 16.46
C GLY A 146 2.42 -9.35 14.98
N PHE A 147 3.34 -8.47 14.58
CA PHE A 147 3.24 -7.77 13.29
C PHE A 147 3.29 -8.72 12.08
N LEU A 148 4.31 -9.56 11.96
CA LEU A 148 4.48 -10.43 10.78
C LEU A 148 3.48 -11.59 10.76
N ASP A 149 3.30 -12.28 11.88
CA ASP A 149 2.39 -13.43 11.95
C ASP A 149 0.93 -12.99 11.85
N GLY A 150 0.58 -11.83 12.41
CA GLY A 150 -0.75 -11.23 12.28
C GLY A 150 -1.08 -10.86 10.83
N ILE A 151 -0.14 -10.26 10.11
CA ILE A 151 -0.31 -9.97 8.67
C ILE A 151 -0.49 -11.28 7.89
N LYS A 152 0.36 -12.28 8.12
CA LYS A 152 0.25 -13.59 7.46
C LYS A 152 -1.09 -14.25 7.72
N ALA A 153 -1.54 -14.29 8.98
CA ALA A 153 -2.83 -14.86 9.37
C ALA A 153 -4.00 -14.11 8.69
N GLY A 154 -3.96 -12.78 8.69
CA GLY A 154 -4.98 -11.94 8.08
C GLY A 154 -5.06 -12.14 6.56
N LEU A 155 -3.93 -12.12 5.85
CA LEU A 155 -3.88 -12.36 4.41
C LEU A 155 -4.37 -13.75 4.04
N THR A 156 -3.94 -14.79 4.79
CA THR A 156 -4.38 -16.17 4.58
C THR A 156 -5.91 -16.30 4.75
N TYR A 157 -6.47 -15.66 5.78
CA TYR A 157 -7.92 -15.69 5.98
C TYR A 157 -8.66 -15.03 4.82
N ILE A 158 -8.29 -13.82 4.43
CA ILE A 158 -8.97 -13.09 3.33
C ILE A 158 -8.87 -13.88 2.03
N LYS A 159 -7.67 -14.39 1.70
CA LYS A 159 -7.44 -15.18 0.48
C LYS A 159 -8.38 -16.39 0.40
N ASN A 160 -8.65 -17.07 1.52
CA ASN A 160 -9.40 -18.30 1.54
C ASN A 160 -10.92 -18.11 1.76
N ASN A 161 -11.36 -16.96 2.27
CA ASN A 161 -12.73 -16.78 2.74
C ASN A 161 -13.47 -15.57 2.12
N CYS A 162 -12.78 -14.66 1.44
CA CYS A 162 -13.39 -13.47 0.86
C CYS A 162 -13.30 -13.48 -0.67
N ALA A 163 -14.28 -12.90 -1.34
CA ALA A 163 -14.14 -12.56 -2.75
C ALA A 163 -13.35 -11.27 -2.88
N PHE A 164 -12.38 -11.22 -3.81
CA PHE A 164 -11.58 -10.02 -4.05
C PHE A 164 -11.13 -9.92 -5.50
N SER A 165 -10.79 -8.70 -5.94
CA SER A 165 -10.04 -8.49 -7.17
C SER A 165 -8.53 -8.56 -6.91
N SER A 166 -8.09 -7.90 -5.88
CA SER A 166 -6.73 -7.95 -5.35
C SER A 166 -6.73 -7.54 -3.88
N ILE A 167 -5.80 -8.07 -3.11
CA ILE A 167 -5.46 -7.66 -1.75
C ILE A 167 -3.98 -7.27 -1.67
N ASN A 168 -3.48 -6.72 -2.79
CA ASN A 168 -2.14 -6.13 -2.85
C ASN A 168 -2.04 -4.97 -1.87
N MET A 169 -1.09 -5.04 -0.96
CA MET A 169 -0.91 -3.99 0.03
C MET A 169 0.56 -3.73 0.33
N LEU A 170 0.84 -2.53 0.80
CA LEU A 170 2.04 -2.26 1.57
C LEU A 170 1.63 -1.79 2.96
N ILE A 171 2.28 -2.35 3.97
CA ILE A 171 2.10 -1.98 5.37
C ILE A 171 3.47 -1.83 6.03
N THR A 172 3.64 -0.78 6.82
CA THR A 172 4.91 -0.54 7.54
C THR A 172 4.64 -0.14 8.97
N ASN A 173 5.52 -0.59 9.87
CA ASN A 173 5.63 -0.10 11.24
C ASN A 173 7.07 0.40 11.50
N LYS A 174 7.46 0.56 12.77
CA LYS A 174 8.82 0.97 13.13
C LYS A 174 9.90 -0.02 12.69
N ASP A 175 9.61 -1.33 12.62
CA ASP A 175 10.59 -2.39 12.41
C ASP A 175 10.59 -2.98 10.99
N TYR A 176 9.42 -3.02 10.32
CA TYR A 176 9.23 -3.74 9.06
C TYR A 176 8.49 -2.91 8.01
N LEU A 177 8.78 -3.21 6.75
CA LEU A 177 7.93 -2.94 5.59
C LEU A 177 7.50 -4.28 5.01
N VAL A 178 6.20 -4.53 4.88
CA VAL A 178 5.65 -5.74 4.25
C VAL A 178 4.88 -5.37 3.00
N ALA A 179 5.08 -6.13 1.93
CA ALA A 179 4.31 -6.01 0.70
C ALA A 179 3.71 -7.38 0.32
N SER A 180 2.42 -7.44 0.05
CA SER A 180 1.75 -8.63 -0.47
C SER A 180 1.31 -8.41 -1.91
N CYS A 181 1.51 -9.45 -2.74
CA CYS A 181 1.06 -9.53 -4.13
C CYS A 181 0.09 -10.70 -4.24
N ILE A 182 -1.21 -10.42 -4.12
CA ILE A 182 -2.28 -11.44 -4.17
C ILE A 182 -3.44 -10.86 -4.95
N TYR A 183 -3.70 -11.41 -6.13
CA TYR A 183 -4.73 -10.90 -7.02
C TYR A 183 -5.38 -12.00 -7.86
N ASN A 184 -6.59 -11.71 -8.35
CA ASN A 184 -7.29 -12.53 -9.32
C ASN A 184 -7.11 -11.91 -10.71
N GLN A 185 -6.43 -12.63 -11.61
CA GLN A 185 -6.14 -12.17 -12.97
C GLN A 185 -7.41 -11.86 -13.76
N ASP A 186 -8.49 -12.60 -13.52
CA ASP A 186 -9.78 -12.43 -14.21
C ASP A 186 -10.55 -11.19 -13.73
N LYS A 187 -10.04 -10.47 -12.73
CA LYS A 187 -10.66 -9.29 -12.12
C LYS A 187 -9.91 -7.99 -12.40
N ILE A 188 -9.08 -7.95 -13.44
CA ILE A 188 -8.50 -6.70 -13.92
C ILE A 188 -9.65 -5.79 -14.40
N PRO A 189 -9.68 -4.50 -13.99
CA PRO A 189 -10.72 -3.58 -14.43
C PRO A 189 -10.74 -3.42 -15.94
N GLU A 190 -11.93 -3.31 -16.54
CA GLU A 190 -12.11 -3.16 -17.99
C GLU A 190 -11.26 -2.05 -18.60
N ARG A 191 -11.11 -0.92 -17.88
CA ARG A 191 -10.24 0.19 -18.31
C ARG A 191 -8.78 -0.21 -18.52
N PHE A 192 -8.29 -1.25 -17.80
CA PHE A 192 -6.91 -1.71 -17.81
C PHE A 192 -6.76 -3.15 -18.34
N LYS A 193 -7.75 -3.66 -19.07
CA LYS A 193 -7.74 -5.02 -19.62
C LYS A 193 -6.54 -5.30 -20.53
N ASP A 194 -6.03 -4.26 -21.20
CA ASP A 194 -4.86 -4.36 -22.07
C ASP A 194 -3.52 -4.27 -21.31
N SER A 195 -3.56 -4.22 -19.97
CA SER A 195 -2.41 -4.23 -19.06
C SER A 195 -2.44 -5.47 -18.19
N PRO A 196 -2.00 -6.64 -18.68
CA PRO A 196 -2.08 -7.92 -17.95
C PRO A 196 -1.27 -7.92 -16.66
N ASP A 197 -0.27 -7.04 -16.56
CA ASP A 197 0.57 -6.81 -15.39
C ASP A 197 0.00 -5.78 -14.40
N TYR A 198 -1.26 -5.36 -14.57
CA TYR A 198 -1.88 -4.27 -13.78
C TYR A 198 -1.75 -4.43 -12.27
N TYR A 199 -1.84 -5.66 -11.77
CA TYR A 199 -1.71 -5.99 -10.35
C TYR A 199 -0.31 -6.40 -9.93
N HIS A 200 0.66 -6.50 -10.86
CA HIS A 200 2.01 -6.91 -10.49
C HIS A 200 2.64 -5.92 -9.52
N LEU A 201 3.30 -6.44 -8.51
CA LEU A 201 4.21 -5.71 -7.65
C LEU A 201 5.63 -6.17 -7.94
N LYS A 202 6.53 -5.20 -8.06
CA LYS A 202 7.95 -5.42 -8.25
C LYS A 202 8.74 -4.78 -7.13
N TYR A 203 9.90 -5.31 -6.87
CA TYR A 203 10.84 -4.74 -5.91
C TYR A 203 12.25 -4.65 -6.48
N THR A 204 13.04 -3.75 -5.91
CA THR A 204 14.48 -3.68 -6.12
C THR A 204 15.18 -3.50 -4.79
N LYS A 205 16.40 -4.05 -4.70
CA LYS A 205 17.26 -3.91 -3.52
C LYS A 205 18.63 -3.44 -3.95
N GLN A 206 19.02 -2.25 -3.51
CA GLN A 206 20.32 -1.65 -3.82
C GLN A 206 20.78 -0.78 -2.65
N ASP A 207 22.09 -0.78 -2.36
CA ASP A 207 22.77 0.16 -1.46
C ASP A 207 22.07 0.38 -0.10
N GLY A 208 21.62 -0.70 0.55
CA GLY A 208 20.92 -0.60 1.84
C GLY A 208 19.51 -0.02 1.73
N GLN A 209 18.91 -0.09 0.56
CA GLN A 209 17.54 0.34 0.28
C GLN A 209 16.76 -0.78 -0.39
N VAL A 210 15.47 -0.84 -0.10
CA VAL A 210 14.49 -1.71 -0.78
C VAL A 210 13.33 -0.84 -1.20
N VAL A 211 12.95 -0.92 -2.47
CA VAL A 211 11.77 -0.24 -3.03
C VAL A 211 10.79 -1.28 -3.53
N VAL A 212 9.51 -1.09 -3.27
CA VAL A 212 8.42 -1.91 -3.80
C VAL A 212 7.42 -1.01 -4.50
N ALA A 213 6.99 -1.37 -5.69
CA ALA A 213 6.03 -0.57 -6.46
C ALA A 213 5.11 -1.42 -7.33
N SER A 214 3.93 -0.87 -7.61
CA SER A 214 3.05 -1.34 -8.69
C SER A 214 3.70 -1.13 -10.06
N SER A 215 3.34 -1.99 -11.01
CA SER A 215 3.68 -1.90 -12.43
C SER A 215 3.15 -0.62 -13.11
N GLY A 216 3.40 -0.49 -14.42
CA GLY A 216 2.86 0.57 -15.27
C GLY A 216 3.85 1.71 -15.55
N TRP A 217 5.11 1.57 -15.16
CA TRP A 217 6.21 2.48 -15.44
C TRP A 217 7.52 1.70 -15.61
N ASP A 218 8.61 2.34 -16.05
CA ASP A 218 9.87 1.66 -16.27
C ASP A 218 10.50 1.15 -14.97
N GLN A 219 10.59 -0.17 -14.86
CA GLN A 219 11.14 -0.93 -13.75
C GLN A 219 12.17 -1.95 -14.27
N ALA A 220 13.01 -1.55 -15.23
CA ALA A 220 14.05 -2.42 -15.76
C ALA A 220 14.97 -2.91 -14.63
N GLY A 221 15.19 -4.22 -14.57
CA GLY A 221 16.02 -4.87 -13.54
C GLY A 221 15.36 -5.06 -12.18
N TRP A 222 14.07 -4.71 -12.03
CA TRP A 222 13.31 -5.04 -10.82
C TRP A 222 12.82 -6.48 -10.85
N GLU A 223 12.76 -7.10 -9.68
CA GLU A 223 12.25 -8.45 -9.48
C GLU A 223 10.75 -8.44 -9.17
N GLU A 224 10.01 -9.44 -9.63
CA GLU A 224 8.59 -9.58 -9.32
C GLU A 224 8.37 -10.25 -7.97
N ILE A 225 7.35 -9.79 -7.24
CA ILE A 225 6.77 -10.52 -6.11
C ILE A 225 5.73 -11.47 -6.70
N PRO A 226 5.92 -12.80 -6.62
CA PRO A 226 4.99 -13.76 -7.22
C PRO A 226 3.58 -13.60 -6.66
N ASN A 227 2.56 -13.80 -7.52
CA ASN A 227 1.17 -13.82 -7.06
C ASN A 227 0.95 -14.91 -6.00
N GLY A 228 0.25 -14.59 -4.94
CA GLY A 228 0.06 -15.46 -3.77
C GLY A 228 1.20 -15.40 -2.75
N SER A 229 2.10 -14.42 -2.88
CA SER A 229 3.28 -14.26 -2.00
C SER A 229 3.32 -12.89 -1.35
N ALA A 230 4.16 -12.79 -0.31
CA ALA A 230 4.51 -11.53 0.31
C ALA A 230 6.00 -11.48 0.64
N ILE A 231 6.54 -10.27 0.73
CA ILE A 231 7.89 -10.00 1.22
C ILE A 231 7.82 -9.14 2.48
N ALA A 232 8.70 -9.43 3.43
CA ALA A 232 8.96 -8.58 4.58
C ALA A 232 10.39 -8.06 4.52
N VAL A 233 10.55 -6.75 4.67
CA VAL A 233 11.83 -6.05 4.74
C VAL A 233 12.07 -5.68 6.20
N ASP A 234 13.13 -6.20 6.80
CA ASP A 234 13.64 -5.71 8.08
C ASP A 234 14.27 -4.34 7.87
N LYS A 235 13.74 -3.29 8.52
CA LYS A 235 14.16 -1.91 8.28
C LYS A 235 15.54 -1.57 8.85
N LYS A 236 16.04 -2.38 9.76
CA LYS A 236 17.38 -2.19 10.36
C LYS A 236 18.47 -2.73 9.45
N THR A 237 18.22 -3.88 8.83
CA THR A 237 19.22 -4.63 8.04
C THR A 237 18.97 -4.58 6.55
N THR A 238 17.76 -4.19 6.11
CA THR A 238 17.24 -4.34 4.75
C THR A 238 17.23 -5.80 4.26
N ALA A 239 17.23 -6.75 5.19
CA ALA A 239 17.05 -8.16 4.86
C ALA A 239 15.63 -8.42 4.36
N LEU A 240 15.52 -9.27 3.34
CA LEU A 240 14.26 -9.71 2.75
C LEU A 240 13.91 -11.11 3.27
N SER A 241 12.66 -11.30 3.65
CA SER A 241 12.06 -12.59 3.95
C SER A 241 10.84 -12.78 3.05
N PHE A 242 10.74 -13.94 2.42
CA PHE A 242 9.61 -14.28 1.52
C PHE A 242 8.72 -15.29 2.21
N PHE A 243 7.40 -15.18 2.00
CA PHE A 243 6.46 -16.18 2.45
C PHE A 243 5.31 -16.32 1.44
N THR A 244 4.94 -17.55 1.16
CA THR A 244 3.77 -17.92 0.35
C THR A 244 2.54 -17.99 1.24
N LEU A 245 1.38 -17.61 0.71
CA LEU A 245 0.10 -17.51 1.41
C LEU A 245 -0.91 -18.48 0.82
#